data_f87323562a71c2f632bcedab87844020
#
_entry.id   f87323562a71c2f632bcedab87844020
#
_cell.length_a   1.000
_cell.length_b   1.000
_cell.length_c   1.000
_cell.angle_alpha   90.00
_cell.angle_beta   90.00
_cell.angle_gamma   90.00
#
_symmetry.space_group_name_H-M   'P 1'
#
loop_
_entity.id
_entity.type
_entity.pdbx_description
1 polymer ?
#
loop_
_entity_poly.entity_id
_entity_poly.type
_entity_poly.pdbx_seq_one_letter_code
_entity_poly.pdbx_strand_id
1 'polypeptide(L)'
;MAINLTEEVQKKLNYPPLQKIDPNTQQVAADNSKPDEHRFSQAAIPAVLTGLYKYSTTDEGAEKILSGDISTDWVNNLFGNTENEVADKIAAYSYSPVEPTHARMDKIAAAAINLIRENIKEGATKMDVKNFMSGQKHDILLFLPAALHTGDMLNDDTLDDNTNKMEGPISSLMHKIGSAFSNPPDEDEIKKKEE
;
A
#
# COMPACT_ATOMS: atom_id res chain seq x y z
N MET A 1 5.91 16.22 -16.98
CA MET A 1 5.11 14.98 -17.09
C MET A 1 5.05 14.38 -15.71
N ALA A 2 3.88 13.90 -15.27
CA ALA A 2 3.80 13.12 -14.04
C ALA A 2 4.53 11.79 -14.28
N ILE A 3 5.44 11.40 -13.37
CA ILE A 3 6.11 10.10 -13.42
C ILE A 3 5.20 9.05 -12.80
N ASN A 4 5.39 7.79 -13.17
CA ASN A 4 4.88 6.64 -12.42
C ASN A 4 6.00 6.18 -11.46
N LEU A 5 5.84 6.48 -10.18
CA LEU A 5 6.88 6.21 -9.18
C LEU A 5 7.21 4.72 -9.08
N THR A 6 6.20 3.84 -9.22
CA THR A 6 6.38 2.38 -9.16
C THR A 6 7.31 1.90 -10.27
N GLU A 7 7.08 2.35 -11.50
CA GLU A 7 7.91 1.99 -12.64
C GLU A 7 9.32 2.61 -12.56
N GLU A 8 9.42 3.84 -12.09
CA GLU A 8 10.73 4.50 -11.97
C GLU A 8 11.60 3.86 -10.88
N VAL A 9 11.03 3.47 -9.73
CA VAL A 9 11.75 2.69 -8.70
C VAL A 9 12.20 1.34 -9.25
N GLN A 10 11.31 0.64 -9.95
CA GLN A 10 11.63 -0.63 -10.59
C GLN A 10 12.82 -0.50 -11.56
N LYS A 11 12.82 0.52 -12.43
CA LYS A 11 13.91 0.79 -13.37
C LYS A 11 15.21 1.19 -12.67
N LYS A 12 15.15 2.11 -11.69
CA LYS A 12 16.31 2.63 -10.95
C LYS A 12 17.06 1.52 -10.21
N LEU A 13 16.32 0.52 -9.70
CA LEU A 13 16.89 -0.64 -9.01
C LEU A 13 17.15 -1.85 -9.92
N ASN A 14 16.90 -1.71 -11.21
CA ASN A 14 17.08 -2.76 -12.22
C ASN A 14 16.31 -4.06 -11.91
N TYR A 15 15.13 -3.92 -11.32
CA TYR A 15 14.22 -5.04 -11.14
C TYR A 15 13.45 -5.36 -12.43
N PRO A 16 13.00 -6.61 -12.60
CA PRO A 16 12.15 -6.98 -13.73
C PRO A 16 10.82 -6.18 -13.74
N PRO A 17 10.19 -5.98 -14.92
CA PRO A 17 8.92 -5.27 -15.01
C PRO A 17 7.83 -5.89 -14.14
N LEU A 18 7.12 -5.05 -13.39
CA LEU A 18 6.02 -5.47 -12.54
C LEU A 18 4.78 -5.81 -13.37
N GLN A 19 3.97 -6.72 -12.86
CA GLN A 19 2.68 -7.09 -13.47
C GLN A 19 1.55 -6.34 -12.79
N LYS A 20 0.64 -5.79 -13.60
CA LYS A 20 -0.60 -5.23 -13.08
C LYS A 20 -1.47 -6.34 -12.52
N ILE A 21 -2.14 -6.05 -11.41
CA ILE A 21 -3.06 -6.97 -10.77
C ILE A 21 -4.31 -7.10 -11.62
N ASP A 22 -4.80 -8.33 -11.77
CA ASP A 22 -6.09 -8.58 -12.38
C ASP A 22 -7.21 -8.06 -11.45
N PRO A 23 -8.01 -7.08 -11.88
CA PRO A 23 -9.06 -6.50 -11.05
C PRO A 23 -10.17 -7.49 -10.67
N ASN A 24 -10.30 -8.62 -11.38
CA ASN A 24 -11.33 -9.63 -11.10
C ASN A 24 -10.90 -10.61 -10.00
N THR A 25 -9.61 -10.99 -10.01
CA THR A 25 -9.09 -11.96 -9.04
C THR A 25 -8.33 -11.30 -7.89
N GLN A 26 -7.96 -10.03 -8.04
CA GLN A 26 -7.10 -9.27 -7.12
C GLN A 26 -5.74 -9.94 -6.87
N GLN A 27 -5.36 -10.84 -7.73
CA GLN A 27 -4.12 -11.61 -7.62
C GLN A 27 -3.24 -11.37 -8.83
N VAL A 28 -1.97 -11.19 -8.57
CA VAL A 28 -0.95 -11.58 -9.54
C VAL A 28 -0.77 -13.07 -9.32
N ALA A 29 -1.08 -13.87 -10.32
CA ALA A 29 -0.79 -15.30 -10.25
C ALA A 29 0.70 -15.44 -9.88
N ALA A 30 0.97 -16.10 -8.75
CA ALA A 30 2.33 -16.44 -8.36
C ALA A 30 2.88 -17.38 -9.44
N ASP A 31 3.49 -16.80 -10.44
CA ASP A 31 4.12 -17.56 -11.52
C ASP A 31 5.43 -18.14 -10.98
N ASN A 32 5.34 -19.38 -10.49
CA ASN A 32 6.49 -20.12 -9.96
C ASN A 32 7.60 -20.35 -11.01
N SER A 33 7.33 -20.07 -12.29
CA SER A 33 8.35 -20.11 -13.35
C SER A 33 9.24 -18.87 -13.38
N LYS A 34 8.87 -17.78 -12.66
CA LYS A 34 9.64 -16.53 -12.64
C LYS A 34 10.74 -16.55 -11.59
N PRO A 35 11.89 -15.89 -11.86
CA PRO A 35 12.96 -15.75 -10.89
C PRO A 35 12.50 -15.15 -9.56
N ASP A 36 13.15 -15.52 -8.45
CA ASP A 36 12.86 -15.00 -7.11
C ASP A 36 12.86 -13.47 -7.04
N GLU A 37 13.73 -12.85 -7.82
CA GLU A 37 13.86 -11.40 -7.91
C GLU A 37 12.61 -10.72 -8.48
N HIS A 38 11.93 -11.37 -9.42
CA HIS A 38 10.68 -10.87 -9.98
C HIS A 38 9.55 -10.96 -8.94
N ARG A 39 9.43 -12.08 -8.24
CA ARG A 39 8.43 -12.24 -7.18
C ARG A 39 8.67 -11.27 -6.03
N PHE A 40 9.95 -11.11 -5.63
CA PHE A 40 10.31 -10.13 -4.60
C PHE A 40 9.93 -8.71 -4.99
N SER A 41 10.34 -8.25 -6.16
CA SER A 41 10.05 -6.87 -6.62
C SER A 41 8.55 -6.63 -6.77
N GLN A 42 7.79 -7.65 -7.24
CA GLN A 42 6.34 -7.58 -7.36
C GLN A 42 5.64 -7.35 -6.01
N ALA A 43 6.17 -7.93 -4.93
CA ALA A 43 5.63 -7.74 -3.59
C ALA A 43 6.21 -6.48 -2.92
N ALA A 44 7.53 -6.34 -2.92
CA ALA A 44 8.22 -5.37 -2.10
C ALA A 44 8.05 -3.92 -2.59
N ILE A 45 8.13 -3.68 -3.91
CA ILE A 45 8.03 -2.30 -4.43
C ILE A 45 6.68 -1.67 -4.09
N PRO A 46 5.53 -2.26 -4.47
CA PRO A 46 4.25 -1.63 -4.16
C PRO A 46 3.94 -1.61 -2.65
N ALA A 47 4.38 -2.60 -1.86
CA ALA A 47 4.20 -2.58 -0.41
C ALA A 47 4.94 -1.41 0.25
N VAL A 48 6.22 -1.21 -0.08
CA VAL A 48 7.02 -0.09 0.44
C VAL A 48 6.47 1.25 -0.01
N LEU A 49 6.03 1.37 -1.27
CA LEU A 49 5.43 2.61 -1.78
C LEU A 49 4.07 2.90 -1.13
N THR A 50 3.30 1.87 -0.77
CA THR A 50 2.06 2.02 0.00
C THR A 50 2.36 2.55 1.42
N GLY A 51 3.39 2.00 2.07
CA GLY A 51 3.89 2.53 3.34
C GLY A 51 4.33 3.99 3.23
N LEU A 52 5.10 4.35 2.20
CA LEU A 52 5.50 5.74 1.91
C LEU A 52 4.29 6.65 1.66
N TYR A 53 3.29 6.18 0.90
CA TYR A 53 2.06 6.92 0.69
C TYR A 53 1.38 7.23 2.03
N LYS A 54 1.16 6.21 2.86
CA LYS A 54 0.53 6.39 4.18
C LYS A 54 1.35 7.31 5.08
N TYR A 55 2.65 7.12 5.15
CA TYR A 55 3.57 7.94 5.94
C TYR A 55 3.54 9.40 5.50
N SER A 56 3.50 9.66 4.19
CA SER A 56 3.44 11.01 3.61
C SER A 56 2.18 11.79 3.95
N THR A 57 1.09 11.12 4.40
CA THR A 57 -0.15 11.82 4.78
C THR A 57 0.01 12.66 6.03
N THR A 58 0.97 12.30 6.90
CA THR A 58 1.31 13.07 8.11
C THR A 58 2.27 14.22 7.78
N ASP A 59 2.27 15.27 8.62
CA ASP A 59 3.21 16.38 8.46
C ASP A 59 4.65 15.95 8.73
N GLU A 60 4.86 15.12 9.74
CA GLU A 60 6.17 14.58 10.09
C GLU A 60 6.73 13.70 8.98
N GLY A 61 5.91 12.79 8.45
CA GLY A 61 6.31 11.90 7.38
C GLY A 61 6.65 12.65 6.09
N ALA A 62 5.83 13.63 5.71
CA ALA A 62 6.10 14.47 4.55
C ALA A 62 7.39 15.30 4.71
N GLU A 63 7.67 15.80 5.91
CA GLU A 63 8.91 16.53 6.23
C GLU A 63 10.14 15.64 6.17
N LYS A 64 10.05 14.41 6.71
CA LYS A 64 11.13 13.43 6.65
C LYS A 64 11.45 13.00 5.22
N ILE A 65 10.43 12.77 4.39
CA ILE A 65 10.62 12.48 2.97
C ILE A 65 11.29 13.66 2.26
N LEU A 66 10.88 14.88 2.56
CA LEU A 66 11.43 16.09 1.98
C LEU A 66 12.90 16.29 2.35
N SER A 67 13.29 16.03 3.61
CA SER A 67 14.68 16.11 4.08
C SER A 67 15.59 15.10 3.40
N GLY A 68 15.06 13.93 3.03
CA GLY A 68 15.79 12.90 2.30
C GLY A 68 16.92 12.25 3.10
N ASP A 69 16.75 12.13 4.39
CA ASP A 69 17.74 11.44 5.23
C ASP A 69 17.77 9.94 4.89
N ILE A 70 18.76 9.54 4.10
CA ILE A 70 18.97 8.17 3.64
C ILE A 70 19.66 7.27 4.67
N SER A 71 20.13 7.82 5.79
CA SER A 71 20.72 7.05 6.91
C SER A 71 19.67 6.43 7.82
N THR A 72 18.42 6.71 7.57
CA THR A 72 17.27 6.30 8.37
C THR A 72 16.85 4.86 8.02
N ASP A 73 16.49 4.09 9.03
CA ASP A 73 15.77 2.83 8.89
C ASP A 73 14.34 3.13 8.42
N TRP A 74 14.16 3.13 7.11
CA TRP A 74 12.90 3.51 6.49
C TRP A 74 11.83 2.47 6.71
N VAL A 75 12.17 1.19 6.73
CA VAL A 75 11.19 0.11 6.96
C VAL A 75 10.53 0.31 8.32
N ASN A 76 11.31 0.58 9.35
CA ASN A 76 10.79 0.86 10.69
C ASN A 76 9.94 2.14 10.72
N ASN A 77 10.37 3.21 10.03
CA ASN A 77 9.58 4.45 9.98
C ASN A 77 8.24 4.28 9.27
N LEU A 78 8.18 3.43 8.23
CA LEU A 78 6.97 3.22 7.42
C LEU A 78 5.98 2.29 8.11
N PHE A 79 6.47 1.24 8.76
CA PHE A 79 5.65 0.13 9.25
C PHE A 79 5.66 0.00 10.78
N GLY A 80 6.62 0.62 11.47
CA GLY A 80 6.70 0.57 12.93
C GLY A 80 6.68 -0.86 13.46
N ASN A 81 5.74 -1.16 14.36
CA ASN A 81 5.63 -2.48 14.98
C ASN A 81 5.26 -3.62 14.02
N THR A 82 4.78 -3.31 12.81
CA THR A 82 4.39 -4.29 11.78
C THR A 82 5.51 -4.56 10.76
N GLU A 83 6.68 -3.95 10.91
CA GLU A 83 7.80 -4.09 9.96
C GLU A 83 8.19 -5.54 9.69
N ASN A 84 8.26 -6.37 10.75
CA ASN A 84 8.60 -7.78 10.63
C ASN A 84 7.49 -8.56 9.92
N GLU A 85 6.24 -8.28 10.22
CA GLU A 85 5.10 -8.92 9.56
C GLU A 85 5.08 -8.61 8.06
N VAL A 86 5.35 -7.37 7.67
CA VAL A 86 5.46 -6.97 6.26
C VAL A 86 6.60 -7.71 5.57
N ALA A 87 7.78 -7.75 6.21
CA ALA A 87 8.94 -8.45 5.67
C ALA A 87 8.68 -9.96 5.53
N ASP A 88 8.03 -10.59 6.51
CA ASP A 88 7.65 -12.00 6.48
C ASP A 88 6.67 -12.29 5.33
N LYS A 89 5.66 -11.45 5.13
CA LYS A 89 4.69 -11.59 4.02
C LYS A 89 5.36 -11.44 2.65
N ILE A 90 6.27 -10.46 2.50
CA ILE A 90 7.04 -10.28 1.26
C ILE A 90 7.96 -11.48 1.02
N ALA A 91 8.65 -11.96 2.06
CA ALA A 91 9.53 -13.13 1.99
C ALA A 91 8.74 -14.39 1.60
N ALA A 92 7.59 -14.62 2.24
CA ALA A 92 6.70 -15.74 1.93
C ALA A 92 6.17 -15.67 0.48
N TYR A 93 5.71 -14.49 0.03
CA TYR A 93 5.24 -14.30 -1.34
C TYR A 93 6.34 -14.55 -2.38
N SER A 94 7.57 -14.14 -2.09
CA SER A 94 8.70 -14.28 -3.00
C SER A 94 9.47 -15.60 -2.88
N TYR A 95 9.13 -16.44 -1.89
CA TYR A 95 9.89 -17.63 -1.51
C TYR A 95 11.37 -17.33 -1.19
N SER A 96 11.62 -16.12 -0.65
CA SER A 96 12.96 -15.62 -0.30
C SER A 96 13.18 -15.69 1.21
N PRO A 97 14.44 -15.75 1.67
CA PRO A 97 14.74 -15.62 3.10
C PRO A 97 14.33 -14.24 3.64
N VAL A 98 13.93 -14.21 4.92
CA VAL A 98 13.46 -12.97 5.56
C VAL A 98 14.59 -11.97 5.81
N GLU A 99 15.76 -12.43 6.26
CA GLU A 99 16.88 -11.55 6.64
C GLU A 99 17.31 -10.52 5.58
N PRO A 100 17.50 -10.89 4.29
CA PRO A 100 17.83 -9.89 3.28
C PRO A 100 16.66 -8.99 2.88
N THR A 101 15.42 -9.33 3.29
CA THR A 101 14.20 -8.63 2.87
C THR A 101 14.18 -7.20 3.42
N HIS A 102 14.47 -6.99 4.71
CA HIS A 102 14.51 -5.65 5.31
C HIS A 102 15.48 -4.71 4.57
N ALA A 103 16.73 -5.15 4.40
CA ALA A 103 17.74 -4.33 3.71
C ALA A 103 17.38 -4.02 2.25
N ARG A 104 16.65 -4.93 1.59
CA ARG A 104 16.16 -4.69 0.22
C ARG A 104 14.97 -3.73 0.21
N MET A 105 14.08 -3.80 1.20
CA MET A 105 12.97 -2.85 1.37
C MET A 105 13.49 -1.44 1.66
N ASP A 106 14.51 -1.29 2.51
CA ASP A 106 15.17 -0.01 2.76
C ASP A 106 15.76 0.61 1.50
N LYS A 107 16.40 -0.21 0.65
CA LYS A 107 16.90 0.26 -0.65
C LYS A 107 15.77 0.74 -1.57
N ILE A 108 14.61 0.07 -1.56
CA ILE A 108 13.43 0.50 -2.31
C ILE A 108 12.92 1.83 -1.78
N ALA A 109 12.79 1.98 -0.45
CA ALA A 109 12.36 3.21 0.18
C ALA A 109 13.30 4.38 -0.13
N ALA A 110 14.60 4.18 0.02
CA ALA A 110 15.62 5.19 -0.29
C ALA A 110 15.58 5.60 -1.77
N ALA A 111 15.45 4.65 -2.69
CA ALA A 111 15.32 4.94 -4.12
C ALA A 111 14.06 5.75 -4.44
N ALA A 112 12.93 5.38 -3.82
CA ALA A 112 11.66 6.10 -3.97
C ALA A 112 11.73 7.52 -3.45
N ILE A 113 12.31 7.73 -2.26
CA ILE A 113 12.46 9.06 -1.65
C ILE A 113 13.34 9.96 -2.52
N ASN A 114 14.43 9.43 -3.05
CA ASN A 114 15.28 10.17 -3.98
C ASN A 114 14.49 10.57 -5.24
N LEU A 115 13.71 9.66 -5.82
CA LEU A 115 12.86 9.96 -6.99
C LEU A 115 11.77 11.00 -6.67
N ILE A 116 11.13 10.92 -5.50
CA ILE A 116 10.16 11.93 -5.06
C ILE A 116 10.83 13.30 -5.04
N ARG A 117 11.99 13.43 -4.40
CA ARG A 117 12.73 14.70 -4.29
C ARG A 117 13.22 15.23 -5.64
N GLU A 118 13.64 14.35 -6.54
CA GLU A 118 14.03 14.73 -7.91
C GLU A 118 12.85 15.27 -8.74
N ASN A 119 11.61 14.87 -8.39
CA ASN A 119 10.40 15.21 -9.17
C ASN A 119 9.50 16.27 -8.54
N ILE A 120 9.76 16.67 -7.30
CA ILE A 120 9.15 17.87 -6.71
C ILE A 120 10.03 19.08 -7.01
N LYS A 121 9.41 20.27 -7.09
CA LYS A 121 10.13 21.51 -7.40
C LYS A 121 11.12 21.91 -6.30
N GLU A 122 12.13 22.69 -6.65
CA GLU A 122 13.01 23.32 -5.67
C GLU A 122 12.21 24.23 -4.73
N GLY A 123 12.51 24.17 -3.44
CA GLY A 123 11.74 24.89 -2.40
C GLY A 123 10.37 24.26 -2.09
N ALA A 124 10.15 23.00 -2.48
CA ALA A 124 8.92 22.29 -2.18
C ALA A 124 8.62 22.24 -0.68
N THR A 125 7.35 22.19 -0.37
CA THR A 125 6.80 22.11 0.98
C THR A 125 6.30 20.69 1.28
N LYS A 126 5.94 20.43 2.55
CA LYS A 126 5.26 19.19 2.96
C LYS A 126 4.00 18.92 2.11
N MET A 127 3.27 19.98 1.74
CA MET A 127 2.06 19.85 0.93
C MET A 127 2.39 19.36 -0.49
N ASP A 128 3.51 19.78 -1.06
CA ASP A 128 3.93 19.30 -2.38
C ASP A 128 4.26 17.79 -2.35
N VAL A 129 4.87 17.29 -1.26
CA VAL A 129 5.10 15.85 -1.06
C VAL A 129 3.78 15.09 -0.95
N LYS A 130 2.84 15.58 -0.10
CA LYS A 130 1.51 14.97 0.05
C LYS A 130 0.76 14.89 -1.27
N ASN A 131 0.76 15.98 -2.03
CA ASN A 131 0.09 16.05 -3.34
C ASN A 131 0.74 15.11 -4.36
N PHE A 132 2.07 15.05 -4.39
CA PHE A 132 2.79 14.13 -5.25
C PHE A 132 2.41 12.69 -4.95
N MET A 133 2.50 12.27 -3.68
CA MET A 133 2.19 10.90 -3.27
C MET A 133 0.71 10.55 -3.45
N SER A 134 -0.20 11.50 -3.20
CA SER A 134 -1.63 11.31 -3.48
C SER A 134 -1.89 11.01 -4.97
N GLY A 135 -1.17 11.68 -5.87
CA GLY A 135 -1.23 11.40 -7.30
C GLY A 135 -0.68 10.03 -7.70
N GLN A 136 0.18 9.41 -6.87
CA GLN A 136 0.75 8.08 -7.13
C GLN A 136 -0.10 6.92 -6.58
N LYS A 137 -1.06 7.19 -5.69
CA LYS A 137 -1.85 6.14 -5.00
C LYS A 137 -2.41 5.10 -5.97
N HIS A 138 -3.10 5.55 -7.01
CA HIS A 138 -3.72 4.65 -7.98
C HIS A 138 -2.68 3.76 -8.68
N ASP A 139 -1.58 4.36 -9.14
CA ASP A 139 -0.52 3.65 -9.86
C ASP A 139 0.19 2.63 -8.96
N ILE A 140 0.36 2.94 -7.67
CA ILE A 140 0.93 2.01 -6.68
C ILE A 140 0.01 0.79 -6.49
N LEU A 141 -1.28 1.05 -6.24
CA LEU A 141 -2.25 -0.01 -5.97
C LEU A 141 -2.51 -0.94 -7.15
N LEU A 142 -2.28 -0.48 -8.40
CA LEU A 142 -2.36 -1.33 -9.59
C LEU A 142 -1.39 -2.51 -9.59
N PHE A 143 -0.34 -2.47 -8.80
CA PHE A 143 0.70 -3.51 -8.74
C PHE A 143 0.74 -4.24 -7.40
N LEU A 144 -0.03 -3.81 -6.39
CA LEU A 144 0.00 -4.34 -5.04
C LEU A 144 -0.75 -5.68 -4.94
N PRO A 145 -0.08 -6.82 -4.66
CA PRO A 145 -0.77 -8.09 -4.48
C PRO A 145 -1.69 -8.09 -3.25
N ALA A 146 -2.96 -8.48 -3.43
CA ALA A 146 -3.92 -8.56 -2.34
C ALA A 146 -3.49 -9.53 -1.23
N ALA A 147 -2.72 -10.57 -1.58
CA ALA A 147 -2.17 -11.52 -0.63
C ALA A 147 -1.27 -10.92 0.46
N LEU A 148 -0.79 -9.68 0.28
CA LEU A 148 0.01 -8.99 1.28
C LEU A 148 -0.82 -8.37 2.41
N HIS A 149 -2.13 -8.13 2.20
CA HIS A 149 -3.02 -7.47 3.18
C HIS A 149 -2.39 -6.21 3.79
N THR A 150 -1.88 -5.32 2.92
CA THR A 150 -1.10 -4.14 3.32
C THR A 150 -1.97 -3.11 4.05
N GLY A 151 -3.26 -3.05 3.77
CA GLY A 151 -4.22 -2.19 4.45
C GLY A 151 -4.35 -2.55 5.92
N ASP A 152 -4.51 -3.83 6.23
CA ASP A 152 -4.56 -4.32 7.62
C ASP A 152 -3.31 -3.90 8.40
N MET A 153 -2.13 -4.05 7.79
CA MET A 153 -0.84 -3.72 8.42
C MET A 153 -0.65 -2.21 8.65
N LEU A 154 -1.29 -1.38 7.83
CA LEU A 154 -1.24 0.07 7.93
C LEU A 154 -2.45 0.67 8.64
N ASN A 155 -3.37 -0.17 9.17
CA ASN A 155 -4.67 0.23 9.71
C ASN A 155 -5.44 1.15 8.75
N ASP A 156 -5.53 0.74 7.48
CA ASP A 156 -6.17 1.50 6.43
C ASP A 156 -6.88 0.57 5.44
N ASP A 157 -8.10 0.20 5.76
CA ASP A 157 -8.94 -0.73 4.98
C ASP A 157 -9.15 -0.26 3.52
N THR A 158 -8.93 1.03 3.25
CA THR A 158 -9.07 1.57 1.89
C THR A 158 -7.94 1.14 0.94
N LEU A 159 -6.86 0.58 1.47
CA LEU A 159 -5.69 0.13 0.71
C LEU A 159 -5.82 -1.32 0.23
N ASP A 160 -6.63 -2.14 0.91
CA ASP A 160 -6.89 -3.54 0.54
C ASP A 160 -8.03 -3.69 -0.47
N ASP A 161 -8.88 -2.68 -0.60
CA ASP A 161 -9.91 -2.65 -1.64
C ASP A 161 -9.32 -2.20 -2.98
N ASN A 162 -8.65 -3.13 -3.65
CA ASN A 162 -8.12 -2.94 -5.01
C ASN A 162 -9.23 -3.04 -6.08
N THR A 163 -10.47 -3.34 -5.68
CA THR A 163 -11.58 -3.25 -6.60
C THR A 163 -11.89 -1.77 -6.82
N ASN A 164 -11.74 -1.31 -8.05
CA ASN A 164 -12.34 -0.07 -8.57
C ASN A 164 -13.89 -0.17 -8.56
N LYS A 165 -14.46 -0.76 -7.50
CA LYS A 165 -15.86 -0.60 -7.20
C LYS A 165 -16.02 0.86 -6.88
N MET A 166 -16.66 1.58 -7.80
CA MET A 166 -17.08 2.95 -7.59
C MET A 166 -17.65 3.04 -6.16
N GLU A 167 -16.86 3.57 -5.23
CA GLU A 167 -17.37 4.05 -3.94
C GLU A 167 -18.28 5.24 -4.23
N GLY A 168 -19.42 4.93 -4.86
CA GLY A 168 -20.51 5.87 -4.95
C GLY A 168 -21.24 5.89 -3.61
N PRO A 169 -21.98 6.96 -3.29
CA PRO A 169 -22.82 7.06 -2.08
C PRO A 169 -23.76 5.87 -1.89
N ILE A 170 -23.97 5.06 -2.91
CA ILE A 170 -24.83 3.85 -2.94
C ILE A 170 -24.14 2.66 -2.25
N SER A 171 -22.82 2.52 -2.32
CA SER A 171 -22.11 1.40 -1.69
C SER A 171 -22.12 1.50 -0.16
N SER A 172 -21.91 2.69 0.40
CA SER A 172 -21.99 2.93 1.84
C SER A 172 -23.45 2.79 2.37
N LEU A 173 -24.44 3.06 1.53
CA LEU A 173 -25.86 2.87 1.85
C LEU A 173 -26.21 1.38 1.88
N MET A 174 -25.70 0.58 0.95
CA MET A 174 -25.94 -0.87 0.90
C MET A 174 -25.30 -1.59 2.09
N HIS A 175 -24.12 -1.18 2.55
CA HIS A 175 -23.52 -1.72 3.78
C HIS A 175 -24.35 -1.38 5.04
N LYS A 176 -24.90 -0.16 5.13
CA LYS A 176 -25.80 0.22 6.23
C LYS A 176 -27.13 -0.51 6.19
N ILE A 177 -27.67 -0.79 5.00
CA ILE A 177 -28.90 -1.57 4.83
C ILE A 177 -28.65 -3.04 5.17
N GLY A 178 -27.54 -3.64 4.72
CA GLY A 178 -27.17 -5.01 5.04
C GLY A 178 -27.02 -5.27 6.53
N SER A 179 -26.40 -4.35 7.27
CA SER A 179 -26.27 -4.46 8.73
C SER A 179 -27.62 -4.28 9.48
N ALA A 180 -28.54 -3.49 8.93
CA ALA A 180 -29.87 -3.31 9.52
C ALA A 180 -30.77 -4.54 9.35
N PHE A 181 -30.56 -5.35 8.31
CA PHE A 181 -31.30 -6.60 8.09
C PHE A 181 -30.65 -7.83 8.72
N SER A 182 -29.43 -7.71 9.24
CA SER A 182 -28.69 -8.83 9.88
C SER A 182 -28.98 -8.97 11.37
N ASN A 183 -29.67 -8.00 12.00
CA ASN A 183 -30.15 -8.12 13.37
C ASN A 183 -31.65 -8.41 13.32
N PRO A 184 -32.11 -9.64 13.65
CA PRO A 184 -33.51 -9.88 13.89
C PRO A 184 -33.95 -9.01 15.07
N PRO A 185 -35.16 -8.43 15.05
CA PRO A 185 -35.65 -7.65 16.17
C PRO A 185 -35.75 -8.56 17.41
N ASP A 186 -35.28 -8.08 18.55
CA ASP A 186 -35.39 -8.77 19.81
C ASP A 186 -36.89 -9.04 20.11
N GLU A 187 -37.19 -10.29 20.48
CA GLU A 187 -38.57 -10.75 20.78
C GLU A 187 -39.24 -9.99 21.93
N ASP A 188 -38.51 -9.15 22.65
CA ASP A 188 -39.02 -8.36 23.79
C ASP A 188 -39.75 -7.07 23.38
N GLU A 189 -39.64 -6.58 22.14
CA GLU A 189 -40.36 -5.40 21.68
C GLU A 189 -41.79 -5.70 21.15
N ILE A 190 -42.05 -6.98 20.82
CA ILE A 190 -43.38 -7.37 20.29
C ILE A 190 -44.44 -7.45 21.40
N LYS A 191 -44.04 -7.67 22.65
CA LYS A 191 -44.99 -7.82 23.79
C LYS A 191 -45.49 -6.51 24.40
N LYS A 192 -44.96 -5.36 24.01
CA LYS A 192 -45.37 -4.04 24.54
C LYS A 192 -46.40 -3.29 23.71
N LYS A 193 -46.89 -3.87 22.63
CA LYS A 193 -47.91 -3.24 21.76
C LYS A 193 -49.30 -3.88 21.83
N GLU A 194 -49.50 -4.85 22.74
CA GLU A 194 -50.79 -5.53 22.94
C GLU A 194 -51.34 -5.39 24.38
N GLU A 195 -50.98 -4.31 25.13
CA GLU A 195 -51.69 -3.87 26.35
C GLU A 195 -52.25 -2.47 26.20
#